data_f767f9ae6aa12d7175715a2acc0c402a
#
_entry.id   f767f9ae6aa12d7175715a2acc0c402a
#
_cell.length_a   1.000
_cell.length_b   1.000
_cell.length_c   1.000
_cell.angle_alpha   90.00
_cell.angle_beta   90.00
_cell.angle_gamma   90.00
#
_symmetry.space_group_name_H-M   'P 1'
#
loop_
_entity.id
_entity.type
_entity.pdbx_description
1 polymer ?
#
loop_
_entity_poly.entity_id
_entity_poly.type
_entity_poly.pdbx_seq_one_letter_code
_entity_poly.pdbx_strand_id
1 'polypeptide(L)'
;MLSKLKLNQLYFKDTSFVNLMTKRIFNVLLVANPYDAFMLEDDGRIDEKIFNEYMNLSLRYPPRFTQVSTEEAAWKQLENTTFDLVICMPGSDNSDTFEIARSIKEQYPHIPLVVLTPFSHGITARMEHEDLSIFEYVFCWLGNTDLLVSIIKLIEDKMNLEHDIKEVGVQMILLVEDSIRFYSSVLPNLYKFVLKQSQEFATEALNAHQRTLRMRGRPKIVLARTYEEAMDLYNKYQNNVLGVITDARYPRGGVVDPMAGIKLLAEVRSRDPFVPLILQSAEVDNKVYASRYGASFVDKNSKKMNIDLREIVSDDFGFGDFIFRNPDTLEEVARVHNLKELQNVIFAIPKESLLYHISRNHVSRWLYSRAMFPPAEFLKQITWESLQDIDAHRRIIFEAIVKYRKMKNQGVVAVFQRDRFDRYSNFARIGEGSLGGKGRGLAFIDNMVKRHVEFDEFENATVVIPKTVVLCTDIFDEFMDTNSLYQVALSDADDDTI
;
A
#
# COMPACT_ATOMS: atom_id res chain seq x y z
N MET A 1 -35.35 0.42 0.82
CA MET A 1 -34.10 1.22 1.04
C MET A 1 -33.57 1.82 -0.26
N LEU A 2 -33.60 1.12 -1.38
CA LEU A 2 -33.03 1.55 -2.67
C LEU A 2 -33.86 2.56 -3.46
N SER A 3 -35.17 2.67 -3.25
CA SER A 3 -35.97 3.79 -3.78
C SER A 3 -35.50 5.16 -3.25
N LYS A 4 -34.62 5.18 -2.22
CA LYS A 4 -33.97 6.37 -1.66
C LYS A 4 -32.51 6.55 -2.12
N LEU A 5 -31.87 5.54 -2.73
CA LEU A 5 -30.55 5.70 -3.36
C LEU A 5 -30.75 6.37 -4.72
N LYS A 6 -30.83 7.69 -4.71
CA LYS A 6 -30.76 8.48 -5.94
C LYS A 6 -29.33 8.35 -6.48
N LEU A 7 -29.08 7.30 -7.30
CA LEU A 7 -27.79 7.07 -7.95
C LEU A 7 -27.27 8.32 -8.66
N ASN A 8 -28.19 9.15 -9.17
CA ASN A 8 -27.86 10.45 -9.77
C ASN A 8 -27.24 11.44 -8.77
N GLN A 9 -27.47 11.27 -7.47
CA GLN A 9 -26.91 12.11 -6.39
C GLN A 9 -25.72 11.45 -5.68
N LEU A 10 -25.22 10.30 -6.16
CA LEU A 10 -24.02 9.68 -5.63
C LEU A 10 -22.83 10.60 -5.93
N TYR A 11 -22.25 11.18 -4.89
CA TYR A 11 -21.06 12.00 -4.94
C TYR A 11 -19.97 11.39 -4.08
N PHE A 12 -18.79 11.20 -4.64
CA PHE A 12 -17.62 10.78 -3.89
C PHE A 12 -16.77 12.00 -3.52
N LYS A 13 -16.53 12.19 -2.23
CA LYS A 13 -15.57 13.18 -1.77
C LYS A 13 -14.18 12.79 -2.26
N ASP A 14 -13.44 13.74 -2.82
CA ASP A 14 -12.05 13.46 -3.23
C ASP A 14 -11.20 13.11 -2.00
N THR A 15 -10.47 12.03 -2.13
CA THR A 15 -9.59 11.53 -1.08
C THR A 15 -8.22 12.16 -1.27
N SER A 16 -7.86 13.08 -0.38
CA SER A 16 -6.53 13.68 -0.40
C SER A 16 -5.52 12.77 0.30
N PHE A 17 -4.58 12.24 -0.47
CA PHE A 17 -3.45 11.47 0.08
C PHE A 17 -2.28 12.37 0.54
N VAL A 18 -2.42 13.69 0.48
CA VAL A 18 -1.36 14.64 0.85
C VAL A 18 -1.00 14.50 2.32
N ASN A 19 -2.01 14.31 3.17
CA ASN A 19 -1.86 14.22 4.62
C ASN A 19 -1.50 12.83 5.13
N LEU A 20 -1.35 11.83 4.25
CA LEU A 20 -0.96 10.49 4.66
C LEU A 20 0.55 10.35 4.84
N MET A 21 0.96 9.39 5.68
CA MET A 21 2.37 9.10 5.94
C MET A 21 3.11 10.37 6.41
N THR A 22 2.52 11.09 7.37
CA THR A 22 3.10 12.33 7.91
C THR A 22 4.34 12.08 8.75
N LYS A 23 4.40 10.94 9.43
CA LYS A 23 5.55 10.52 10.22
C LYS A 23 6.44 9.61 9.36
N ARG A 24 7.69 10.03 9.15
CA ARG A 24 8.67 9.31 8.32
C ARG A 24 9.98 9.20 9.03
N ILE A 25 10.76 8.23 8.64
CA ILE A 25 12.12 8.02 9.11
C ILE A 25 13.08 8.63 8.09
N PHE A 26 13.74 9.72 8.48
CA PHE A 26 14.76 10.42 7.67
C PHE A 26 16.16 10.11 8.16
N ASN A 27 16.37 9.99 9.49
CA ASN A 27 17.65 9.76 10.10
C ASN A 27 17.59 8.53 11.01
N VAL A 28 18.49 7.59 10.75
CA VAL A 28 18.66 6.35 11.53
C VAL A 28 19.99 6.38 12.23
N LEU A 29 19.99 6.26 13.56
CA LEU A 29 21.20 6.03 14.34
C LEU A 29 21.45 4.53 14.43
N LEU A 30 22.57 4.07 13.89
CA LEU A 30 23.01 2.68 13.97
C LEU A 30 24.07 2.57 15.08
N VAL A 31 23.69 1.96 16.20
CA VAL A 31 24.61 1.67 17.31
C VAL A 31 25.16 0.27 17.12
N ALA A 32 26.37 0.17 16.61
CA ALA A 32 27.03 -1.09 16.27
C ALA A 32 28.54 -0.97 16.41
N ASN A 33 29.22 -2.06 16.83
CA ASN A 33 30.64 -2.08 16.73
C ASN A 33 31.12 -2.06 15.26
N PRO A 34 32.38 -1.71 14.98
CA PRO A 34 32.87 -1.58 13.61
C PRO A 34 32.78 -2.87 12.78
N TYR A 35 32.91 -4.04 13.42
CA TYR A 35 32.82 -5.33 12.75
C TYR A 35 31.35 -5.65 12.32
N ASP A 36 30.41 -5.48 13.24
CA ASP A 36 29.00 -5.75 12.93
C ASP A 36 28.44 -4.77 11.90
N ALA A 37 28.86 -3.51 11.96
CA ALA A 37 28.51 -2.53 10.93
C ALA A 37 29.11 -2.90 9.57
N PHE A 38 30.36 -3.36 9.54
CA PHE A 38 30.98 -3.85 8.31
C PHE A 38 30.22 -5.04 7.70
N MET A 39 29.67 -5.93 8.53
CA MET A 39 28.81 -7.04 8.07
C MET A 39 27.54 -6.60 7.34
N LEU A 40 27.03 -5.41 7.64
CA LEU A 40 25.92 -4.82 6.89
C LEU A 40 26.37 -4.24 5.53
N GLU A 41 27.65 -3.94 5.38
CA GLU A 41 28.26 -3.31 4.21
C GLU A 41 29.05 -4.29 3.33
N ASP A 42 29.02 -5.60 3.62
CA ASP A 42 29.81 -6.63 2.94
C ASP A 42 29.65 -6.60 1.40
N ASP A 43 28.46 -6.27 0.90
CA ASP A 43 28.18 -6.10 -0.54
C ASP A 43 28.10 -4.63 -1.02
N GLY A 44 28.57 -3.65 -0.26
CA GLY A 44 28.51 -2.22 -0.57
C GLY A 44 27.87 -1.38 0.52
N ARG A 45 28.04 -0.05 0.46
CA ARG A 45 27.59 0.89 1.49
C ARG A 45 26.07 0.82 1.71
N ILE A 46 25.63 0.84 2.98
CA ILE A 46 24.23 0.78 3.38
C ILE A 46 23.43 1.89 2.67
N ASP A 47 23.94 3.11 2.67
CA ASP A 47 23.25 4.26 2.06
C ASP A 47 22.98 4.06 0.57
N GLU A 48 23.94 3.50 -0.17
CA GLU A 48 23.80 3.23 -1.60
C GLU A 48 22.77 2.13 -1.86
N LYS A 49 22.79 1.07 -1.07
CA LYS A 49 21.81 -0.04 -1.19
C LYS A 49 20.39 0.43 -0.87
N ILE A 50 20.22 1.15 0.22
CA ILE A 50 18.92 1.73 0.61
C ILE A 50 18.43 2.71 -0.46
N PHE A 51 19.32 3.57 -0.97
CA PHE A 51 18.98 4.49 -2.07
C PHE A 51 18.48 3.74 -3.30
N ASN A 52 19.21 2.70 -3.72
CA ASN A 52 18.83 1.89 -4.89
C ASN A 52 17.48 1.19 -4.69
N GLU A 53 17.22 0.59 -3.51
CA GLU A 53 15.92 -0.03 -3.22
C GLU A 53 14.79 1.00 -3.17
N TYR A 54 15.01 2.18 -2.62
CA TYR A 54 14.02 3.26 -2.65
C TYR A 54 13.70 3.72 -4.07
N MET A 55 14.72 3.82 -4.95
CA MET A 55 14.50 4.14 -6.36
C MET A 55 13.74 3.04 -7.09
N ASN A 56 14.13 1.76 -6.90
CA ASN A 56 13.47 0.60 -7.50
C ASN A 56 11.98 0.50 -7.12
N LEU A 57 11.65 0.87 -5.89
CA LEU A 57 10.30 0.85 -5.36
C LEU A 57 9.56 2.19 -5.53
N SER A 58 10.15 3.16 -6.25
CA SER A 58 9.62 4.52 -6.42
C SER A 58 9.27 5.22 -5.10
N LEU A 59 10.02 4.94 -4.06
CA LEU A 59 9.92 5.59 -2.76
C LEU A 59 10.72 6.89 -2.76
N ARG A 60 10.23 7.88 -2.03
CA ARG A 60 10.94 9.16 -1.87
C ARG A 60 11.62 9.24 -0.51
N TYR A 61 12.69 10.02 -0.46
CA TYR A 61 13.42 10.34 0.77
C TYR A 61 14.00 9.09 1.44
N PRO A 62 15.03 8.47 0.84
CA PRO A 62 15.76 7.40 1.50
C PRO A 62 16.37 7.91 2.81
N PRO A 63 16.27 7.15 3.91
CA PRO A 63 16.83 7.58 5.19
C PRO A 63 18.37 7.59 5.15
N ARG A 64 18.95 8.45 5.98
CA ARG A 64 20.39 8.54 6.21
C ARG A 64 20.76 7.72 7.42
N PHE A 65 21.82 6.93 7.31
CA PHE A 65 22.37 6.15 8.40
C PHE A 65 23.58 6.83 9.00
N THR A 66 23.60 7.00 10.31
CA THR A 66 24.75 7.48 11.08
C THR A 66 25.17 6.37 12.01
N GLN A 67 26.36 5.83 11.79
CA GLN A 67 26.92 4.77 12.62
C GLN A 67 27.70 5.34 13.80
N VAL A 68 27.52 4.74 14.98
CA VAL A 68 28.29 5.01 16.20
C VAL A 68 28.60 3.70 16.91
N SER A 69 29.76 3.66 17.59
CA SER A 69 30.21 2.46 18.29
C SER A 69 30.45 2.67 19.79
N THR A 70 30.33 3.90 20.27
CA THR A 70 30.51 4.25 21.69
C THR A 70 29.34 5.13 22.17
N GLU A 71 29.13 5.15 23.47
CA GLU A 71 28.12 5.98 24.10
C GLU A 71 28.36 7.47 23.85
N GLU A 72 29.63 7.93 24.01
CA GLU A 72 29.98 9.34 23.80
C GLU A 72 29.75 9.77 22.34
N ALA A 73 30.03 8.88 21.38
CA ALA A 73 29.72 9.15 19.98
C ALA A 73 28.23 9.22 19.72
N ALA A 74 27.42 8.37 20.37
CA ALA A 74 25.96 8.40 20.28
C ALA A 74 25.39 9.72 20.81
N TRP A 75 25.80 10.15 22.00
CA TRP A 75 25.38 11.43 22.59
C TRP A 75 25.75 12.62 21.73
N LYS A 76 26.98 12.66 21.24
CA LYS A 76 27.44 13.73 20.35
C LYS A 76 26.59 13.83 19.07
N GLN A 77 26.12 12.70 18.53
CA GLN A 77 25.25 12.73 17.36
C GLN A 77 23.83 13.17 17.73
N LEU A 78 23.28 12.68 18.84
CA LEU A 78 21.93 13.03 19.33
C LEU A 78 21.79 14.51 19.70
N GLU A 79 22.87 15.16 20.17
CA GLU A 79 22.89 16.60 20.45
C GLU A 79 22.86 17.45 19.16
N ASN A 80 23.43 16.96 18.08
CA ASN A 80 23.59 17.71 16.84
C ASN A 80 22.55 17.40 15.77
N THR A 81 21.89 16.23 15.85
CA THR A 81 20.97 15.74 14.81
C THR A 81 19.78 15.05 15.47
N THR A 82 18.60 15.32 14.94
CA THR A 82 17.40 14.57 15.33
C THR A 82 17.35 13.24 14.60
N PHE A 83 17.15 12.16 15.35
CA PHE A 83 16.96 10.82 14.81
C PHE A 83 15.52 10.35 14.97
N ASP A 84 15.04 9.62 13.96
CA ASP A 84 13.67 9.11 13.91
C ASP A 84 13.60 7.62 14.28
N LEU A 85 14.73 6.93 14.28
CA LEU A 85 14.87 5.51 14.59
C LEU A 85 16.28 5.23 15.11
N VAL A 86 16.40 4.39 16.14
CA VAL A 86 17.67 3.82 16.57
C VAL A 86 17.66 2.32 16.31
N ILE A 87 18.68 1.82 15.63
CA ILE A 87 18.93 0.39 15.40
C ILE A 87 20.16 0.00 16.22
N CYS A 88 19.98 -0.93 17.15
CA CYS A 88 21.04 -1.45 18.00
C CYS A 88 21.47 -2.83 17.52
N MET A 89 22.78 -3.01 17.28
CA MET A 89 23.37 -4.31 16.95
C MET A 89 24.23 -4.79 18.12
N PRO A 90 23.72 -5.72 18.94
CA PRO A 90 24.50 -6.30 20.02
C PRO A 90 25.59 -7.21 19.45
N GLY A 91 26.85 -6.87 19.68
CA GLY A 91 28.01 -7.65 19.27
C GLY A 91 28.35 -8.78 20.23
N SER A 92 29.31 -9.61 19.81
CA SER A 92 29.91 -10.66 20.68
C SER A 92 30.96 -10.12 21.65
N ASP A 93 31.41 -8.89 21.44
CA ASP A 93 32.27 -8.15 22.35
C ASP A 93 31.46 -7.59 23.53
N ASN A 94 32.17 -7.23 24.60
CA ASN A 94 31.54 -6.66 25.80
C ASN A 94 31.06 -5.21 25.64
N SER A 95 30.88 -4.71 24.41
CA SER A 95 30.28 -3.40 24.18
C SER A 95 28.80 -3.43 24.63
N ASP A 96 28.45 -2.52 25.54
CA ASP A 96 27.15 -2.54 26.17
C ASP A 96 26.10 -1.77 25.34
N THR A 97 25.84 -2.29 24.15
CA THR A 97 24.84 -1.72 23.22
C THR A 97 23.44 -1.60 23.87
N PHE A 98 23.12 -2.50 24.80
CA PHE A 98 21.83 -2.45 25.52
C PHE A 98 21.81 -1.34 26.58
N GLU A 99 22.92 -1.03 27.26
CA GLU A 99 23.00 0.13 28.17
C GLU A 99 22.87 1.44 27.40
N ILE A 100 23.58 1.58 26.26
CA ILE A 100 23.42 2.74 25.38
C ILE A 100 21.95 2.89 24.95
N ALA A 101 21.29 1.80 24.56
CA ALA A 101 19.89 1.82 24.16
C ALA A 101 18.98 2.26 25.31
N ARG A 102 19.20 1.77 26.54
CA ARG A 102 18.45 2.19 27.74
C ARG A 102 18.61 3.67 28.01
N SER A 103 19.85 4.15 28.03
CA SER A 103 20.15 5.57 28.25
C SER A 103 19.50 6.46 27.19
N ILE A 104 19.51 6.05 25.92
CA ILE A 104 18.82 6.78 24.84
C ILE A 104 17.31 6.78 25.08
N LYS A 105 16.71 5.63 25.45
CA LYS A 105 15.26 5.54 25.68
C LYS A 105 14.78 6.37 26.85
N GLU A 106 15.56 6.47 27.90
CA GLU A 106 15.26 7.33 29.06
C GLU A 106 15.24 8.82 28.69
N GLN A 107 16.19 9.28 27.88
CA GLN A 107 16.28 10.69 27.50
C GLN A 107 15.37 11.03 26.29
N TYR A 108 15.19 10.10 25.36
CA TYR A 108 14.38 10.27 24.15
C TYR A 108 13.29 9.19 24.05
N PRO A 109 12.29 9.16 24.94
CA PRO A 109 11.30 8.09 25.01
C PRO A 109 10.44 7.94 23.74
N HIS A 110 10.36 8.99 22.92
CA HIS A 110 9.57 9.01 21.68
C HIS A 110 10.30 8.36 20.49
N ILE A 111 11.62 8.17 20.58
CA ILE A 111 12.38 7.52 19.48
C ILE A 111 12.15 6.01 19.56
N PRO A 112 11.67 5.36 18.50
CA PRO A 112 11.56 3.91 18.44
C PRO A 112 12.97 3.28 18.41
N LEU A 113 13.14 2.21 19.20
CA LEU A 113 14.36 1.41 19.25
C LEU A 113 14.10 0.02 18.67
N VAL A 114 15.01 -0.48 17.86
CA VAL A 114 14.96 -1.80 17.25
C VAL A 114 16.28 -2.52 17.49
N VAL A 115 16.23 -3.80 17.83
CA VAL A 115 17.42 -4.66 17.84
C VAL A 115 17.55 -5.36 16.49
N LEU A 116 18.76 -5.32 15.93
CA LEU A 116 19.14 -6.11 14.76
C LEU A 116 20.28 -7.03 15.16
N THR A 117 20.03 -8.34 15.24
CA THR A 117 21.02 -9.31 15.73
C THR A 117 21.49 -10.24 14.62
N PRO A 118 22.80 -10.45 14.44
CA PRO A 118 23.30 -11.62 13.73
C PRO A 118 23.01 -12.84 14.59
N PHE A 119 22.29 -13.83 14.07
CA PHE A 119 21.79 -14.97 14.83
C PHE A 119 22.97 -15.90 15.25
N SER A 120 23.66 -15.55 16.33
CA SER A 120 24.68 -16.41 16.96
C SER A 120 24.20 -16.91 18.31
N HIS A 121 24.57 -18.15 18.67
CA HIS A 121 24.17 -18.76 19.95
C HIS A 121 24.55 -17.89 21.17
N GLY A 122 25.70 -17.21 21.14
CA GLY A 122 26.14 -16.36 22.24
C GLY A 122 25.28 -15.12 22.44
N ILE A 123 24.83 -14.49 21.35
CA ILE A 123 23.97 -13.29 21.40
C ILE A 123 22.55 -13.69 21.82
N THR A 124 22.04 -14.81 21.35
CA THR A 124 20.71 -15.33 21.75
C THR A 124 20.66 -15.59 23.27
N ALA A 125 21.69 -16.26 23.83
CA ALA A 125 21.76 -16.51 25.26
C ALA A 125 21.85 -15.21 26.09
N ARG A 126 22.55 -14.18 25.57
CA ARG A 126 22.61 -12.86 26.21
C ARG A 126 21.26 -12.15 26.18
N MET A 127 20.56 -12.20 25.07
CA MET A 127 19.22 -11.58 24.91
C MET A 127 18.17 -12.21 25.81
N GLU A 128 18.30 -13.49 26.18
CA GLU A 128 17.41 -14.17 27.15
C GLU A 128 17.46 -13.55 28.57
N HIS A 129 18.56 -12.87 28.90
CA HIS A 129 18.78 -12.23 30.21
C HIS A 129 18.57 -10.72 30.20
N GLU A 130 18.32 -10.10 29.03
CA GLU A 130 18.11 -8.66 28.86
C GLU A 130 16.62 -8.29 28.86
N ASP A 131 16.32 -7.13 29.43
CA ASP A 131 14.99 -6.54 29.29
C ASP A 131 14.84 -5.92 27.88
N LEU A 132 14.08 -6.62 27.03
CA LEU A 132 13.80 -6.20 25.67
C LEU A 132 12.54 -5.35 25.55
N SER A 133 11.87 -5.01 26.65
CA SER A 133 10.60 -4.26 26.65
C SER A 133 10.72 -2.83 26.09
N ILE A 134 11.93 -2.26 26.13
CA ILE A 134 12.22 -0.92 25.58
C ILE A 134 12.27 -0.90 24.04
N PHE A 135 12.42 -2.06 23.41
CA PHE A 135 12.52 -2.18 21.96
C PHE A 135 11.15 -2.46 21.33
N GLU A 136 10.87 -1.75 20.25
CA GLU A 136 9.65 -1.98 19.46
C GLU A 136 9.64 -3.39 18.86
N TYR A 137 10.78 -3.79 18.26
CA TYR A 137 10.98 -5.10 17.64
C TYR A 137 12.44 -5.55 17.75
N VAL A 138 12.62 -6.86 17.64
CA VAL A 138 13.92 -7.51 17.48
C VAL A 138 13.95 -8.17 16.11
N PHE A 139 14.99 -7.98 15.32
CA PHE A 139 15.14 -8.60 14.00
C PHE A 139 16.41 -9.44 13.92
N CYS A 140 16.37 -10.46 13.08
CA CYS A 140 17.51 -11.28 12.73
C CYS A 140 18.08 -10.83 11.39
N TRP A 141 19.38 -10.44 11.37
CA TRP A 141 20.08 -10.15 10.13
C TRP A 141 20.33 -11.43 9.34
N LEU A 142 19.76 -11.51 8.14
CA LEU A 142 19.84 -12.66 7.25
C LEU A 142 20.68 -12.37 5.99
N GLY A 143 21.52 -11.33 6.02
CA GLY A 143 22.36 -10.94 4.88
C GLY A 143 21.59 -10.22 3.77
N ASN A 144 20.41 -9.68 4.04
CA ASN A 144 19.56 -9.03 3.06
C ASN A 144 19.19 -7.59 3.45
N THR A 145 19.60 -6.63 2.63
CA THR A 145 19.32 -5.19 2.83
C THR A 145 17.81 -4.86 2.75
N ASP A 146 17.01 -5.67 2.07
CA ASP A 146 15.55 -5.53 2.04
C ASP A 146 14.95 -5.55 3.45
N LEU A 147 15.63 -6.19 4.42
CA LEU A 147 15.21 -6.20 5.82
C LEU A 147 15.27 -4.80 6.44
N LEU A 148 16.31 -4.01 6.15
CA LEU A 148 16.41 -2.63 6.67
C LEU A 148 15.27 -1.75 6.13
N VAL A 149 14.95 -1.87 4.85
CA VAL A 149 13.78 -1.19 4.26
C VAL A 149 12.50 -1.62 4.97
N SER A 150 12.37 -2.91 5.26
CA SER A 150 11.18 -3.47 5.93
C SER A 150 11.05 -2.98 7.37
N ILE A 151 12.15 -2.90 8.12
CA ILE A 151 12.17 -2.33 9.47
C ILE A 151 11.68 -0.88 9.44
N ILE A 152 12.24 -0.07 8.55
CA ILE A 152 11.85 1.34 8.39
C ILE A 152 10.36 1.44 8.07
N LYS A 153 9.87 0.65 7.10
CA LYS A 153 8.46 0.70 6.69
C LYS A 153 7.52 0.17 7.77
N LEU A 154 7.92 -0.83 8.55
CA LEU A 154 7.11 -1.34 9.67
C LEU A 154 6.94 -0.28 10.77
N ILE A 155 8.00 0.43 11.11
CA ILE A 155 7.94 1.52 12.09
C ILE A 155 7.11 2.68 11.53
N GLU A 156 7.33 3.10 10.28
CA GLU A 156 6.51 4.12 9.62
C GLU A 156 5.02 3.72 9.59
N ASP A 157 4.70 2.47 9.25
CA ASP A 157 3.33 1.97 9.22
C ASP A 157 2.68 2.02 10.61
N LYS A 158 3.39 1.58 11.65
CA LYS A 158 2.93 1.65 13.04
C LYS A 158 2.64 3.09 13.48
N MET A 159 3.56 4.03 13.16
CA MET A 159 3.41 5.44 13.55
C MET A 159 2.25 6.16 12.84
N ASN A 160 1.91 5.74 11.62
CA ASN A 160 0.89 6.41 10.80
C ASN A 160 -0.46 5.68 10.77
N LEU A 161 -0.57 4.44 11.26
CA LEU A 161 -1.74 3.59 11.10
C LEU A 161 -3.04 4.28 11.53
N GLU A 162 -3.09 4.78 12.75
CA GLU A 162 -4.29 5.41 13.31
C GLU A 162 -4.69 6.66 12.55
N HIS A 163 -3.72 7.49 12.22
CA HIS A 163 -3.94 8.72 11.46
C HIS A 163 -4.47 8.40 10.06
N ASP A 164 -3.78 7.53 9.33
CA ASP A 164 -4.09 7.23 7.93
C ASP A 164 -5.43 6.49 7.78
N ILE A 165 -5.81 5.67 8.76
CA ILE A 165 -7.15 5.05 8.83
C ILE A 165 -8.23 6.12 9.03
N LYS A 166 -8.05 7.04 9.97
CA LYS A 166 -9.03 8.10 10.24
C LYS A 166 -9.21 9.07 9.08
N GLU A 167 -8.11 9.40 8.39
CA GLU A 167 -8.14 10.35 7.28
C GLU A 167 -8.90 9.81 6.06
N VAL A 168 -8.60 8.58 5.64
CA VAL A 168 -9.10 8.09 4.35
C VAL A 168 -9.56 6.63 4.35
N GLY A 169 -9.46 5.91 5.46
CA GLY A 169 -9.82 4.50 5.53
C GLY A 169 -8.74 3.56 4.97
N VAL A 170 -7.46 3.91 5.13
CA VAL A 170 -6.35 3.03 4.74
C VAL A 170 -6.54 1.65 5.34
N GLN A 171 -6.22 0.62 4.58
CA GLN A 171 -6.35 -0.76 5.02
C GLN A 171 -5.07 -1.26 5.69
N MET A 172 -5.19 -2.25 6.59
CA MET A 172 -4.05 -2.92 7.19
C MET A 172 -4.03 -4.42 6.88
N ILE A 173 -2.83 -4.98 6.80
CA ILE A 173 -2.54 -6.40 6.81
C ILE A 173 -2.00 -6.73 8.19
N LEU A 174 -2.70 -7.57 8.94
CA LEU A 174 -2.28 -8.01 10.26
C LEU A 174 -1.44 -9.28 10.11
N LEU A 175 -0.15 -9.20 10.45
CA LEU A 175 0.77 -10.33 10.53
C LEU A 175 0.95 -10.70 12.01
N VAL A 176 0.68 -11.95 12.37
CA VAL A 176 0.84 -12.47 13.74
C VAL A 176 1.89 -13.55 13.74
N GLU A 177 3.05 -13.25 14.34
CA GLU A 177 4.22 -14.12 14.36
C GLU A 177 5.15 -13.71 15.52
N ASP A 178 5.50 -14.63 16.40
CA ASP A 178 6.41 -14.40 17.53
C ASP A 178 7.86 -14.77 17.22
N SER A 179 8.09 -15.63 16.23
CA SER A 179 9.42 -16.08 15.86
C SER A 179 10.19 -14.98 15.12
N ILE A 180 11.23 -14.43 15.77
CA ILE A 180 12.11 -13.40 15.23
C ILE A 180 12.65 -13.80 13.85
N ARG A 181 13.08 -15.05 13.69
CA ARG A 181 13.62 -15.54 12.43
C ARG A 181 12.58 -15.55 11.32
N PHE A 182 11.34 -15.97 11.63
CA PHE A 182 10.29 -16.08 10.63
C PHE A 182 9.82 -14.71 10.16
N TYR A 183 9.45 -13.78 11.06
CA TYR A 183 9.02 -12.47 10.60
C TYR A 183 10.14 -11.66 9.95
N SER A 184 11.42 -11.84 10.37
CA SER A 184 12.57 -11.23 9.67
C SER A 184 12.75 -11.73 8.24
N SER A 185 12.31 -12.95 7.94
CA SER A 185 12.32 -13.52 6.58
C SER A 185 11.09 -13.15 5.75
N VAL A 186 9.92 -13.09 6.39
CA VAL A 186 8.63 -12.86 5.69
C VAL A 186 8.43 -11.39 5.35
N LEU A 187 8.73 -10.47 6.29
CA LEU A 187 8.48 -9.04 6.11
C LEU A 187 9.15 -8.42 4.88
N PRO A 188 10.43 -8.71 4.54
CA PRO A 188 11.05 -8.19 3.33
C PRO A 188 10.29 -8.56 2.07
N ASN A 189 9.87 -9.82 1.96
CA ASN A 189 9.13 -10.31 0.82
C ASN A 189 7.72 -9.70 0.73
N LEU A 190 7.04 -9.57 1.88
CA LEU A 190 5.69 -8.99 1.95
C LEU A 190 5.71 -7.50 1.64
N TYR A 191 6.67 -6.73 2.19
CA TYR A 191 6.83 -5.31 1.86
C TYR A 191 7.18 -5.09 0.40
N LYS A 192 8.14 -5.85 -0.12
CA LYS A 192 8.53 -5.76 -1.54
C LYS A 192 7.36 -6.04 -2.47
N PHE A 193 6.54 -7.04 -2.13
CA PHE A 193 5.31 -7.36 -2.87
C PHE A 193 4.29 -6.21 -2.80
N VAL A 194 3.91 -5.77 -1.59
CA VAL A 194 2.89 -4.72 -1.41
C VAL A 194 3.32 -3.40 -2.05
N LEU A 195 4.59 -3.02 -1.92
CA LEU A 195 5.13 -1.80 -2.53
C LEU A 195 5.13 -1.86 -4.06
N LYS A 196 5.55 -3.00 -4.65
CA LYS A 196 5.51 -3.18 -6.11
C LYS A 196 4.09 -3.16 -6.66
N GLN A 197 3.15 -3.86 -6.01
CA GLN A 197 1.75 -3.84 -6.41
C GLN A 197 1.16 -2.43 -6.32
N SER A 198 1.47 -1.71 -5.24
CA SER A 198 1.03 -0.31 -5.10
C SER A 198 1.64 0.61 -6.17
N GLN A 199 2.88 0.36 -6.57
CA GLN A 199 3.55 1.06 -7.67
C GLN A 199 2.86 0.77 -9.02
N GLU A 200 2.53 -0.48 -9.30
CA GLU A 200 1.78 -0.88 -10.50
C GLU A 200 0.41 -0.19 -10.54
N PHE A 201 -0.35 -0.23 -9.43
CA PHE A 201 -1.64 0.46 -9.35
C PHE A 201 -1.51 1.99 -9.45
N ALA A 202 -0.40 2.55 -8.98
CA ALA A 202 -0.13 3.97 -9.12
C ALA A 202 0.11 4.38 -10.59
N THR A 203 0.47 3.44 -11.49
CA THR A 203 0.56 3.75 -12.93
C THR A 203 -0.79 4.11 -13.54
N GLU A 204 -1.90 3.70 -12.95
CA GLU A 204 -3.24 4.14 -13.34
C GLU A 204 -3.52 5.62 -13.02
N ALA A 205 -2.68 6.26 -12.19
CA ALA A 205 -2.80 7.68 -11.89
C ALA A 205 -2.42 8.54 -13.09
N LEU A 206 -3.10 9.65 -13.23
CA LEU A 206 -3.07 10.49 -14.42
C LEU A 206 -1.76 11.27 -14.61
N ASN A 207 -0.96 11.46 -13.55
CA ASN A 207 0.34 12.12 -13.60
C ASN A 207 1.29 11.64 -12.49
N ALA A 208 2.57 12.02 -12.58
CA ALA A 208 3.62 11.61 -11.63
C ALA A 208 3.35 12.05 -10.19
N HIS A 209 2.77 13.22 -9.97
CA HIS A 209 2.42 13.71 -8.64
C HIS A 209 1.37 12.82 -7.97
N GLN A 210 0.30 12.51 -8.69
CA GLN A 210 -0.75 11.60 -8.18
C GLN A 210 -0.24 10.19 -7.96
N ARG A 211 0.67 9.69 -8.80
CA ARG A 211 1.34 8.39 -8.57
C ARG A 211 2.02 8.35 -7.21
N THR A 212 2.82 9.38 -6.91
CA THR A 212 3.50 9.48 -5.61
C THR A 212 2.54 9.56 -4.43
N LEU A 213 1.46 10.32 -4.55
CA LEU A 213 0.46 10.43 -3.49
C LEU A 213 -0.27 9.10 -3.27
N ARG A 214 -0.62 8.40 -4.34
CA ARG A 214 -1.33 7.12 -4.26
C ARG A 214 -0.54 6.05 -3.54
N MET A 215 0.80 6.05 -3.67
CA MET A 215 1.70 5.16 -2.92
C MET A 215 1.56 5.31 -1.39
N ARG A 216 1.15 6.47 -0.88
CA ARG A 216 0.93 6.70 0.55
C ARG A 216 -0.32 5.98 1.08
N GLY A 217 -1.31 5.75 0.21
CA GLY A 217 -2.56 5.05 0.52
C GLY A 217 -2.44 3.52 0.47
N ARG A 218 -1.25 2.96 0.30
CA ARG A 218 -1.03 1.52 0.30
C ARG A 218 -1.48 0.88 1.62
N PRO A 219 -1.90 -0.37 1.61
CA PRO A 219 -2.13 -1.11 2.85
C PRO A 219 -0.91 -1.08 3.77
N LYS A 220 -1.15 -0.87 5.07
CA LYS A 220 -0.12 -0.89 6.11
C LYS A 220 0.09 -2.32 6.60
N ILE A 221 1.32 -2.71 6.86
CA ILE A 221 1.62 -3.99 7.49
C ILE A 221 1.84 -3.75 8.97
N VAL A 222 1.17 -4.53 9.81
CA VAL A 222 1.27 -4.42 11.27
C VAL A 222 1.61 -5.79 11.82
N LEU A 223 2.67 -5.86 12.61
CA LEU A 223 3.15 -7.08 13.26
C LEU A 223 2.65 -7.14 14.70
N ALA A 224 1.99 -8.22 15.06
CA ALA A 224 1.67 -8.62 16.42
C ALA A 224 2.47 -9.88 16.79
N ARG A 225 2.90 -10.00 18.05
CA ARG A 225 3.70 -11.13 18.53
C ARG A 225 2.95 -12.00 19.52
N THR A 226 1.78 -11.55 19.97
CA THR A 226 0.92 -12.26 20.93
C THR A 226 -0.53 -12.24 20.45
N TYR A 227 -1.33 -13.13 21.04
CA TYR A 227 -2.77 -13.17 20.77
C TYR A 227 -3.47 -11.87 21.18
N GLU A 228 -3.08 -11.32 22.32
CA GLU A 228 -3.64 -10.09 22.87
C GLU A 228 -3.35 -8.89 21.95
N GLU A 229 -2.09 -8.71 21.54
CA GLU A 229 -1.71 -7.66 20.58
C GLU A 229 -2.51 -7.79 19.27
N ALA A 230 -2.66 -9.02 18.75
CA ALA A 230 -3.40 -9.27 17.53
C ALA A 230 -4.89 -8.92 17.67
N MET A 231 -5.51 -9.31 18.80
CA MET A 231 -6.91 -9.03 19.08
C MET A 231 -7.17 -7.54 19.35
N ASP A 232 -6.27 -6.86 20.04
CA ASP A 232 -6.38 -5.42 20.29
C ASP A 232 -6.35 -4.62 18.96
N LEU A 233 -5.41 -4.96 18.08
CA LEU A 233 -5.31 -4.38 16.74
C LEU A 233 -6.56 -4.70 15.90
N TYR A 234 -7.00 -5.96 15.91
CA TYR A 234 -8.19 -6.36 15.18
C TYR A 234 -9.44 -5.64 15.70
N ASN A 235 -9.66 -5.61 17.01
CA ASN A 235 -10.80 -4.93 17.64
C ASN A 235 -10.84 -3.44 17.30
N LYS A 236 -9.67 -2.78 17.35
CA LYS A 236 -9.56 -1.34 17.09
C LYS A 236 -9.81 -1.00 15.61
N TYR A 237 -9.39 -1.87 14.68
CA TYR A 237 -9.38 -1.57 13.26
C TYR A 237 -10.15 -2.58 12.40
N GLN A 238 -11.08 -3.36 12.94
CA GLN A 238 -11.79 -4.45 12.24
C GLN A 238 -12.37 -4.07 10.88
N ASN A 239 -12.84 -2.83 10.70
CA ASN A 239 -13.40 -2.34 9.44
C ASN A 239 -12.35 -2.07 8.35
N ASN A 240 -11.08 -2.00 8.75
CA ASN A 240 -9.96 -1.64 7.89
C ASN A 240 -8.93 -2.79 7.76
N VAL A 241 -9.31 -4.01 8.10
CA VAL A 241 -8.47 -5.20 7.91
C VAL A 241 -8.64 -5.72 6.49
N LEU A 242 -7.57 -5.64 5.69
CA LEU A 242 -7.54 -6.21 4.35
C LEU A 242 -7.40 -7.73 4.39
N GLY A 243 -6.62 -8.25 5.36
CA GLY A 243 -6.44 -9.66 5.60
C GLY A 243 -5.57 -9.92 6.82
N VAL A 244 -5.62 -11.16 7.33
CA VAL A 244 -4.85 -11.63 8.48
C VAL A 244 -3.97 -12.79 8.07
N ILE A 245 -2.68 -12.69 8.39
CA ILE A 245 -1.69 -13.76 8.24
C ILE A 245 -1.27 -14.13 9.64
N THR A 246 -1.48 -15.38 10.07
CA THR A 246 -1.17 -15.81 11.44
C THR A 246 -0.37 -17.10 11.45
N ASP A 247 0.63 -17.17 12.32
CA ASP A 247 1.18 -18.46 12.72
C ASP A 247 0.13 -19.27 13.51
N ALA A 248 0.32 -20.57 13.64
CA ALA A 248 -0.52 -21.42 14.45
C ALA A 248 -0.20 -21.28 15.95
N ARG A 249 1.08 -21.07 16.30
CA ARG A 249 1.63 -21.17 17.66
C ARG A 249 2.35 -19.88 18.06
N TYR A 250 1.86 -19.21 19.09
CA TYR A 250 2.49 -18.05 19.73
C TYR A 250 1.90 -17.78 21.12
N PRO A 251 2.45 -16.82 21.92
CA PRO A 251 1.98 -16.55 23.27
C PRO A 251 0.53 -16.10 23.33
N ARG A 252 -0.22 -16.65 24.29
CA ARG A 252 -1.56 -16.27 24.70
C ARG A 252 -1.66 -16.37 26.23
N GLY A 253 -2.05 -15.26 26.88
CA GLY A 253 -2.05 -15.21 28.35
C GLY A 253 -0.65 -15.36 28.95
N GLY A 254 0.39 -14.90 28.26
CA GLY A 254 1.79 -15.03 28.72
C GLY A 254 2.44 -16.40 28.53
N VAL A 255 1.73 -17.38 27.96
CA VAL A 255 2.23 -18.75 27.74
C VAL A 255 2.06 -19.12 26.26
N VAL A 256 3.04 -19.84 25.70
CA VAL A 256 2.96 -20.31 24.31
C VAL A 256 1.80 -21.28 24.14
N ASP A 257 0.81 -20.92 23.32
CA ASP A 257 -0.37 -21.71 23.01
C ASP A 257 -0.23 -22.27 21.58
N PRO A 258 -0.15 -23.60 21.38
CA PRO A 258 -0.01 -24.20 20.05
C PRO A 258 -1.23 -23.99 19.16
N MET A 259 -2.35 -23.54 19.71
CA MET A 259 -3.61 -23.31 19.00
C MET A 259 -3.99 -21.83 18.95
N ALA A 260 -3.09 -20.91 19.31
CA ALA A 260 -3.38 -19.49 19.39
C ALA A 260 -3.88 -18.93 18.05
N GLY A 261 -3.21 -19.25 16.94
CA GLY A 261 -3.59 -18.83 15.60
C GLY A 261 -4.94 -19.39 15.17
N ILE A 262 -5.21 -20.66 15.49
CA ILE A 262 -6.51 -21.29 15.17
C ILE A 262 -7.65 -20.61 15.94
N LYS A 263 -7.41 -20.24 17.21
CA LYS A 263 -8.38 -19.48 18.02
C LYS A 263 -8.58 -18.07 17.46
N LEU A 264 -7.51 -17.42 16.98
CA LEU A 264 -7.60 -16.14 16.30
C LEU A 264 -8.45 -16.24 15.02
N LEU A 265 -8.20 -17.26 14.17
CA LEU A 265 -9.01 -17.50 12.98
C LEU A 265 -10.49 -17.69 13.31
N ALA A 266 -10.81 -18.47 14.35
CA ALA A 266 -12.18 -18.69 14.81
C ALA A 266 -12.86 -17.39 15.23
N GLU A 267 -12.17 -16.57 16.03
CA GLU A 267 -12.69 -15.30 16.53
C GLU A 267 -12.90 -14.29 15.42
N VAL A 268 -11.91 -14.11 14.54
CA VAL A 268 -12.03 -13.21 13.39
C VAL A 268 -13.15 -13.65 12.46
N ARG A 269 -13.24 -14.95 12.14
CA ARG A 269 -14.26 -15.50 11.24
C ARG A 269 -15.67 -15.36 11.79
N SER A 270 -15.84 -15.42 13.13
CA SER A 270 -17.13 -15.21 13.78
C SER A 270 -17.68 -13.78 13.61
N ARG A 271 -16.78 -12.80 13.46
CA ARG A 271 -17.11 -11.37 13.34
C ARG A 271 -17.17 -10.89 11.89
N ASP A 272 -16.26 -11.38 11.05
CA ASP A 272 -16.24 -11.10 9.61
C ASP A 272 -16.13 -12.42 8.84
N PRO A 273 -17.26 -12.86 8.23
CA PRO A 273 -17.30 -14.13 7.49
C PRO A 273 -16.44 -14.11 6.22
N PHE A 274 -15.99 -12.94 5.75
CA PHE A 274 -15.38 -12.79 4.43
C PHE A 274 -13.95 -12.22 4.44
N VAL A 275 -13.43 -11.75 5.58
CA VAL A 275 -12.04 -11.29 5.64
C VAL A 275 -11.08 -12.43 5.26
N PRO A 276 -10.10 -12.20 4.38
CA PRO A 276 -9.10 -13.21 4.04
C PRO A 276 -8.25 -13.59 5.23
N LEU A 277 -8.07 -14.88 5.41
CA LEU A 277 -7.28 -15.46 6.49
C LEU A 277 -6.24 -16.41 5.90
N ILE A 278 -5.01 -16.30 6.38
CA ILE A 278 -3.90 -17.20 6.03
C ILE A 278 -3.34 -17.80 7.32
N LEU A 279 -3.30 -19.11 7.39
CA LEU A 279 -2.64 -19.84 8.47
C LEU A 279 -1.28 -20.33 7.99
N GLN A 280 -0.23 -19.89 8.67
CA GLN A 280 1.13 -20.42 8.49
C GLN A 280 1.41 -21.45 9.57
N SER A 281 1.96 -22.60 9.23
CA SER A 281 2.35 -23.60 10.21
C SER A 281 3.46 -24.50 9.70
N ALA A 282 4.33 -24.95 10.61
CA ALA A 282 5.28 -26.03 10.35
C ALA A 282 4.61 -27.42 10.42
N GLU A 283 3.43 -27.50 11.03
CA GLU A 283 2.63 -28.71 11.19
C GLU A 283 1.57 -28.75 10.08
N VAL A 284 1.73 -29.66 9.12
CA VAL A 284 0.83 -29.79 7.95
C VAL A 284 -0.59 -30.17 8.36
N ASP A 285 -0.76 -30.86 9.49
CA ASP A 285 -2.07 -31.25 10.02
C ASP A 285 -2.96 -30.05 10.35
N ASN A 286 -2.37 -28.89 10.62
CA ASN A 286 -3.09 -27.64 10.83
C ASN A 286 -3.87 -27.14 9.59
N LYS A 287 -3.62 -27.72 8.41
CA LYS A 287 -4.39 -27.46 7.19
C LYS A 287 -5.89 -27.78 7.37
N VAL A 288 -6.23 -28.75 8.21
CA VAL A 288 -7.62 -29.10 8.52
C VAL A 288 -8.33 -27.90 9.20
N TYR A 289 -7.65 -27.22 10.11
CA TYR A 289 -8.20 -26.04 10.79
C TYR A 289 -8.29 -24.84 9.84
N ALA A 290 -7.28 -24.63 8.97
CA ALA A 290 -7.36 -23.61 7.95
C ALA A 290 -8.62 -23.81 7.09
N SER A 291 -8.84 -25.01 6.56
CA SER A 291 -10.03 -25.34 5.77
C SER A 291 -11.33 -25.11 6.53
N ARG A 292 -11.38 -25.47 7.83
CA ARG A 292 -12.56 -25.28 8.68
C ARG A 292 -13.01 -23.83 8.77
N TYR A 293 -12.06 -22.90 8.85
CA TYR A 293 -12.34 -21.46 8.97
C TYR A 293 -12.25 -20.71 7.63
N GLY A 294 -12.15 -21.44 6.52
CA GLY A 294 -12.00 -20.83 5.18
C GLY A 294 -10.76 -19.96 5.07
N ALA A 295 -9.66 -20.40 5.69
CA ALA A 295 -8.35 -19.79 5.59
C ALA A 295 -7.48 -20.54 4.57
N SER A 296 -6.63 -19.82 3.86
CA SER A 296 -5.56 -20.41 3.06
C SER A 296 -4.44 -20.92 3.96
N PHE A 297 -3.76 -21.98 3.55
CA PHE A 297 -2.70 -22.62 4.35
C PHE A 297 -1.34 -22.45 3.68
N VAL A 298 -0.32 -22.07 4.46
CA VAL A 298 1.08 -21.97 4.03
C VAL A 298 1.95 -22.85 4.92
N ASP A 299 2.67 -23.79 4.31
CA ASP A 299 3.64 -24.63 5.02
C ASP A 299 4.95 -23.88 5.24
N LYS A 300 5.30 -23.62 6.52
CA LYS A 300 6.55 -22.95 6.92
C LYS A 300 7.82 -23.71 6.56
N ASN A 301 7.74 -25.04 6.37
CA ASN A 301 8.86 -25.88 5.99
C ASN A 301 9.07 -25.94 4.46
N SER A 302 8.13 -25.39 3.69
CA SER A 302 8.23 -25.38 2.23
C SER A 302 9.36 -24.46 1.75
N LYS A 303 10.20 -24.95 0.86
CA LYS A 303 11.20 -24.10 0.16
C LYS A 303 10.56 -22.99 -0.68
N LYS A 304 9.26 -23.10 -0.99
CA LYS A 304 8.48 -22.14 -1.75
C LYS A 304 7.58 -21.26 -0.87
N MET A 305 7.72 -21.33 0.46
CA MET A 305 6.86 -20.63 1.42
C MET A 305 6.59 -19.16 1.04
N ASN A 306 7.63 -18.40 0.72
CA ASN A 306 7.50 -16.98 0.35
C ASN A 306 6.82 -16.79 -1.02
N ILE A 307 6.93 -17.74 -1.94
CA ILE A 307 6.25 -17.70 -3.24
C ILE A 307 4.78 -18.00 -3.03
N ASP A 308 4.47 -19.08 -2.31
CA ASP A 308 3.11 -19.51 -2.01
C ASP A 308 2.35 -18.40 -1.23
N LEU A 309 3.01 -17.82 -0.21
CA LEU A 309 2.44 -16.71 0.55
C LEU A 309 2.13 -15.51 -0.35
N ARG A 310 3.04 -15.13 -1.24
CA ARG A 310 2.84 -14.01 -2.17
C ARG A 310 1.69 -14.26 -3.13
N GLU A 311 1.57 -15.46 -3.68
CA GLU A 311 0.47 -15.83 -4.57
C GLU A 311 -0.87 -15.76 -3.85
N ILE A 312 -0.96 -16.35 -2.66
CA ILE A 312 -2.17 -16.30 -1.84
C ILE A 312 -2.54 -14.85 -1.46
N VAL A 313 -1.57 -14.04 -1.02
CA VAL A 313 -1.82 -12.63 -0.70
C VAL A 313 -2.26 -11.86 -1.94
N SER A 314 -1.68 -12.15 -3.12
CA SER A 314 -2.12 -11.53 -4.37
C SER A 314 -3.60 -11.80 -4.65
N ASP A 315 -4.00 -13.04 -4.56
CA ASP A 315 -5.35 -13.48 -4.93
C ASP A 315 -6.37 -13.16 -3.84
N ASP A 316 -6.11 -13.57 -2.60
CA ASP A 316 -7.08 -13.45 -1.51
C ASP A 316 -7.26 -12.02 -1.02
N PHE A 317 -6.16 -11.22 -0.98
CA PHE A 317 -6.22 -9.82 -0.53
C PHE A 317 -6.57 -8.83 -1.65
N GLY A 318 -6.75 -9.33 -2.87
CA GLY A 318 -7.21 -8.56 -4.03
C GLY A 318 -6.17 -7.66 -4.67
N PHE A 319 -4.86 -7.98 -4.56
CA PHE A 319 -3.80 -7.23 -5.22
C PHE A 319 -3.70 -7.54 -6.72
N GLY A 320 -3.94 -8.79 -7.12
CA GLY A 320 -3.92 -9.19 -8.51
C GLY A 320 -5.08 -8.65 -9.34
N ASP A 321 -5.22 -9.14 -10.57
CA ASP A 321 -6.38 -8.89 -11.42
C ASP A 321 -7.66 -9.34 -10.73
N PHE A 322 -8.78 -8.67 -11.01
CA PHE A 322 -10.05 -9.18 -10.57
C PHE A 322 -10.54 -10.27 -11.51
N ILE A 323 -10.61 -11.50 -10.98
CA ILE A 323 -11.04 -12.67 -11.76
C ILE A 323 -12.46 -13.03 -11.36
N PHE A 324 -13.40 -12.87 -12.29
CA PHE A 324 -14.74 -13.41 -12.14
C PHE A 324 -14.67 -14.93 -12.31
N ARG A 325 -15.22 -15.66 -11.33
CA ARG A 325 -15.19 -17.12 -11.31
C ARG A 325 -16.60 -17.70 -11.34
N ASN A 326 -16.73 -18.86 -11.94
CA ASN A 326 -17.91 -19.69 -11.75
C ASN A 326 -17.94 -20.19 -10.29
N PRO A 327 -19.05 -20.05 -9.53
CA PRO A 327 -19.10 -20.45 -8.13
C PRO A 327 -18.94 -21.95 -7.89
N ASP A 328 -19.32 -22.79 -8.85
CA ASP A 328 -19.35 -24.25 -8.72
C ASP A 328 -18.01 -24.90 -9.15
N THR A 329 -17.42 -24.42 -10.26
CA THR A 329 -16.19 -24.99 -10.83
C THR A 329 -14.94 -24.18 -10.46
N LEU A 330 -15.08 -22.94 -9.97
CA LEU A 330 -14.03 -21.96 -9.72
C LEU A 330 -13.24 -21.55 -10.96
N GLU A 331 -13.68 -21.98 -12.15
CA GLU A 331 -13.07 -21.59 -13.41
C GLU A 331 -13.23 -20.10 -13.68
N GLU A 332 -12.25 -19.56 -14.39
CA GLU A 332 -12.27 -18.15 -14.81
C GLU A 332 -13.35 -17.90 -15.85
N VAL A 333 -14.22 -16.94 -15.57
CA VAL A 333 -15.28 -16.47 -16.46
C VAL A 333 -14.85 -15.21 -17.22
N ALA A 334 -14.21 -14.30 -16.50
CA ALA A 334 -13.67 -13.07 -17.04
C ALA A 334 -12.56 -12.54 -16.12
N ARG A 335 -11.65 -11.77 -16.68
CA ARG A 335 -10.54 -11.11 -15.98
C ARG A 335 -10.56 -9.63 -16.31
N VAL A 336 -10.32 -8.80 -15.28
CA VAL A 336 -10.19 -7.35 -15.45
C VAL A 336 -8.98 -6.83 -14.68
N HIS A 337 -8.22 -5.96 -15.32
CA HIS A 337 -6.99 -5.38 -14.76
C HIS A 337 -7.23 -4.01 -14.12
N ASN A 338 -8.26 -3.28 -14.57
CA ASN A 338 -8.53 -1.90 -14.18
C ASN A 338 -10.02 -1.57 -14.16
N LEU A 339 -10.36 -0.36 -13.65
CA LEU A 339 -11.75 0.09 -13.54
C LEU A 339 -12.47 0.22 -14.89
N LYS A 340 -11.74 0.59 -15.97
CA LYS A 340 -12.35 0.72 -17.30
C LYS A 340 -12.80 -0.63 -17.83
N GLU A 341 -11.97 -1.65 -17.66
CA GLU A 341 -12.32 -3.02 -18.05
C GLU A 341 -13.48 -3.56 -17.23
N LEU A 342 -13.46 -3.36 -15.88
CA LEU A 342 -14.60 -3.74 -15.03
C LEU A 342 -15.89 -3.06 -15.47
N GLN A 343 -15.84 -1.77 -15.78
CA GLN A 343 -16.97 -1.02 -16.30
C GLN A 343 -17.53 -1.62 -17.61
N ASN A 344 -16.64 -2.07 -18.50
CA ASN A 344 -17.02 -2.60 -19.81
C ASN A 344 -17.65 -4.01 -19.72
N VAL A 345 -17.19 -4.85 -18.79
CA VAL A 345 -17.63 -6.26 -18.72
C VAL A 345 -18.78 -6.49 -17.74
N ILE A 346 -19.06 -5.59 -16.81
CA ILE A 346 -19.97 -5.81 -15.66
C ILE A 346 -21.36 -6.30 -16.09
N PHE A 347 -21.87 -5.85 -17.25
CA PHE A 347 -23.18 -6.27 -17.77
C PHE A 347 -23.13 -7.62 -18.49
N ALA A 348 -21.95 -8.08 -18.90
CA ALA A 348 -21.75 -9.36 -19.58
C ALA A 348 -21.43 -10.51 -18.60
N ILE A 349 -21.07 -10.22 -17.35
CA ILE A 349 -20.75 -11.24 -16.35
C ILE A 349 -21.98 -12.10 -16.03
N PRO A 350 -21.89 -13.45 -16.01
CA PRO A 350 -22.98 -14.32 -15.59
C PRO A 350 -23.49 -13.97 -14.19
N LYS A 351 -24.78 -14.13 -13.99
CA LYS A 351 -25.48 -13.78 -12.75
C LYS A 351 -24.89 -14.49 -11.52
N GLU A 352 -24.62 -15.76 -11.66
CA GLU A 352 -24.12 -16.64 -10.60
C GLU A 352 -22.70 -16.21 -10.18
N SER A 353 -21.84 -15.88 -11.15
CA SER A 353 -20.49 -15.37 -10.92
C SER A 353 -20.54 -14.02 -10.20
N LEU A 354 -21.37 -13.09 -10.67
CA LEU A 354 -21.48 -11.77 -10.03
C LEU A 354 -22.00 -11.88 -8.60
N LEU A 355 -23.04 -12.71 -8.37
CA LEU A 355 -23.58 -12.95 -7.04
C LEU A 355 -22.51 -13.54 -6.09
N TYR A 356 -21.72 -14.51 -6.57
CA TYR A 356 -20.62 -15.09 -5.81
C TYR A 356 -19.63 -14.04 -5.30
N HIS A 357 -19.29 -13.06 -6.15
CA HIS A 357 -18.33 -12.01 -5.80
C HIS A 357 -18.94 -10.91 -4.92
N ILE A 358 -20.19 -10.51 -5.15
CA ILE A 358 -20.90 -9.50 -4.35
C ILE A 358 -21.10 -10.01 -2.92
N SER A 359 -21.63 -11.23 -2.75
CA SER A 359 -21.91 -11.80 -1.43
C SER A 359 -20.67 -11.96 -0.54
N ARG A 360 -19.47 -11.90 -1.11
CA ARG A 360 -18.19 -12.04 -0.41
C ARG A 360 -17.36 -10.76 -0.37
N ASN A 361 -17.92 -9.63 -0.76
CA ASN A 361 -17.23 -8.33 -0.80
C ASN A 361 -15.92 -8.31 -1.63
N HIS A 362 -15.79 -9.20 -2.63
CA HIS A 362 -14.55 -9.29 -3.41
C HIS A 362 -14.26 -8.01 -4.19
N VAL A 363 -15.29 -7.37 -4.77
CA VAL A 363 -15.12 -6.11 -5.52
C VAL A 363 -14.61 -4.99 -4.61
N SER A 364 -15.21 -4.82 -3.42
CA SER A 364 -14.78 -3.79 -2.45
C SER A 364 -13.33 -4.03 -2.01
N ARG A 365 -12.94 -5.28 -1.75
CA ARG A 365 -11.57 -5.64 -1.36
C ARG A 365 -10.57 -5.31 -2.45
N TRP A 366 -10.88 -5.65 -3.70
CA TRP A 366 -10.05 -5.33 -4.85
C TRP A 366 -9.85 -3.81 -5.04
N LEU A 367 -10.87 -3.02 -4.72
CA LEU A 367 -10.78 -1.56 -4.72
C LEU A 367 -9.95 -1.03 -3.54
N TYR A 368 -10.10 -1.63 -2.36
CA TYR A 368 -9.32 -1.25 -1.17
C TYR A 368 -7.82 -1.49 -1.35
N SER A 369 -7.42 -2.63 -1.92
CA SER A 369 -6.01 -2.93 -2.19
C SER A 369 -5.35 -1.90 -3.12
N ARG A 370 -6.15 -1.25 -3.98
CA ARG A 370 -5.76 -0.20 -4.92
C ARG A 370 -5.89 1.22 -4.38
N ALA A 371 -6.13 1.38 -3.08
CA ALA A 371 -6.38 2.68 -2.44
C ALA A 371 -7.54 3.48 -3.09
N MET A 372 -8.57 2.78 -3.56
CA MET A 372 -9.79 3.37 -4.10
C MET A 372 -10.89 3.36 -3.02
N PHE A 373 -10.63 4.06 -1.90
CA PHE A 373 -11.44 3.96 -0.68
C PHE A 373 -12.91 4.38 -0.85
N PRO A 374 -13.26 5.53 -1.48
CA PRO A 374 -14.66 5.93 -1.58
C PRO A 374 -15.58 4.92 -2.28
N PRO A 375 -15.26 4.40 -3.48
CA PRO A 375 -16.10 3.38 -4.11
C PRO A 375 -16.03 2.03 -3.38
N ALA A 376 -14.91 1.68 -2.76
CA ALA A 376 -14.77 0.45 -1.98
C ALA A 376 -15.72 0.46 -0.77
N GLU A 377 -15.71 1.54 0.02
CA GLU A 377 -16.55 1.73 1.19
C GLU A 377 -18.04 1.74 0.81
N PHE A 378 -18.37 2.46 -0.27
CA PHE A 378 -19.75 2.52 -0.77
C PHE A 378 -20.26 1.12 -1.17
N LEU A 379 -19.48 0.36 -1.94
CA LEU A 379 -19.89 -0.97 -2.40
C LEU A 379 -19.90 -1.99 -1.26
N LYS A 380 -19.04 -1.86 -0.25
CA LYS A 380 -19.05 -2.73 0.94
C LYS A 380 -20.36 -2.66 1.71
N GLN A 381 -21.01 -1.49 1.73
CA GLN A 381 -22.29 -1.29 2.43
C GLN A 381 -23.49 -1.87 1.67
N ILE A 382 -23.33 -2.19 0.39
CA ILE A 382 -24.43 -2.70 -0.45
C ILE A 382 -24.29 -4.22 -0.54
N THR A 383 -24.85 -4.89 0.47
CA THR A 383 -24.81 -6.35 0.55
C THR A 383 -25.95 -6.98 -0.28
N TRP A 384 -25.80 -8.27 -0.61
CA TRP A 384 -26.85 -9.02 -1.29
C TRP A 384 -28.16 -9.05 -0.50
N GLU A 385 -28.09 -9.16 0.83
CA GLU A 385 -29.24 -9.18 1.72
C GLU A 385 -30.02 -7.86 1.69
N SER A 386 -29.34 -6.75 1.44
CA SER A 386 -29.94 -5.42 1.35
C SER A 386 -30.64 -5.16 0.01
N LEU A 387 -30.21 -5.86 -1.04
CA LEU A 387 -30.69 -5.66 -2.41
C LEU A 387 -30.69 -6.98 -3.19
N GLN A 388 -31.72 -7.76 -3.10
CA GLN A 388 -31.87 -9.05 -3.78
C GLN A 388 -32.18 -8.91 -5.30
N ASP A 389 -31.51 -7.97 -5.97
CA ASP A 389 -31.64 -7.68 -7.40
C ASP A 389 -30.26 -7.56 -8.03
N ILE A 390 -29.89 -8.54 -8.85
CA ILE A 390 -28.57 -8.60 -9.49
C ILE A 390 -28.37 -7.50 -10.52
N ASP A 391 -29.40 -7.11 -11.25
CA ASP A 391 -29.30 -6.07 -12.26
C ASP A 391 -29.21 -4.67 -11.62
N ALA A 392 -29.81 -4.49 -10.46
CA ALA A 392 -29.60 -3.31 -9.65
C ALA A 392 -28.16 -3.25 -9.12
N HIS A 393 -27.60 -4.37 -8.67
CA HIS A 393 -26.15 -4.42 -8.28
C HIS A 393 -25.23 -4.07 -9.44
N ARG A 394 -25.49 -4.60 -10.66
CA ARG A 394 -24.72 -4.25 -11.86
C ARG A 394 -24.71 -2.74 -12.09
N ARG A 395 -25.89 -2.13 -12.07
CA ARG A 395 -26.04 -0.67 -12.24
C ARG A 395 -25.32 0.12 -11.16
N ILE A 396 -25.41 -0.31 -9.91
CA ILE A 396 -24.74 0.35 -8.78
C ILE A 396 -23.22 0.29 -8.91
N ILE A 397 -22.66 -0.89 -9.21
CA ILE A 397 -21.23 -1.06 -9.44
C ILE A 397 -20.77 -0.19 -10.61
N PHE A 398 -21.50 -0.26 -11.73
CA PHE A 398 -21.19 0.56 -12.91
C PHE A 398 -21.19 2.06 -12.59
N GLU A 399 -22.25 2.58 -11.97
CA GLU A 399 -22.37 3.99 -11.63
C GLU A 399 -21.32 4.44 -10.62
N ALA A 400 -21.02 3.62 -9.61
CA ALA A 400 -19.96 3.93 -8.65
C ALA A 400 -18.60 4.06 -9.33
N ILE A 401 -18.26 3.14 -10.25
CA ILE A 401 -17.02 3.17 -11.00
C ILE A 401 -16.96 4.39 -11.92
N VAL A 402 -18.01 4.64 -12.69
CA VAL A 402 -18.08 5.78 -13.61
C VAL A 402 -17.92 7.11 -12.87
N LYS A 403 -18.65 7.29 -11.77
CA LYS A 403 -18.57 8.51 -10.97
C LYS A 403 -17.21 8.69 -10.32
N TYR A 404 -16.63 7.62 -9.79
CA TYR A 404 -15.29 7.67 -9.24
C TYR A 404 -14.24 8.03 -10.30
N ARG A 405 -14.29 7.42 -11.48
CA ARG A 405 -13.41 7.76 -12.61
C ARG A 405 -13.57 9.22 -13.04
N LYS A 406 -14.82 9.70 -13.17
CA LYS A 406 -15.09 11.11 -13.47
C LYS A 406 -14.49 12.04 -12.41
N MET A 407 -14.71 11.74 -11.13
CA MET A 407 -14.15 12.53 -10.02
C MET A 407 -12.61 12.57 -10.07
N LYS A 408 -11.96 11.43 -10.28
CA LYS A 408 -10.48 11.38 -10.36
C LYS A 408 -9.91 12.11 -11.57
N ASN A 409 -10.67 12.19 -12.65
CA ASN A 409 -10.28 12.96 -13.84
C ASN A 409 -10.56 14.48 -13.71
N GLN A 410 -11.20 14.92 -12.61
CA GLN A 410 -11.55 16.33 -12.41
C GLN A 410 -10.31 17.19 -12.16
N GLY A 411 -10.10 18.20 -12.99
CA GLY A 411 -9.01 19.17 -12.82
C GLY A 411 -7.60 18.60 -13.00
N VAL A 412 -7.47 17.39 -13.51
CA VAL A 412 -6.19 16.74 -13.74
C VAL A 412 -5.89 16.74 -15.23
N VAL A 413 -4.72 17.27 -15.57
CA VAL A 413 -4.17 17.14 -16.91
C VAL A 413 -3.53 15.75 -17.02
N ALA A 414 -4.26 14.81 -17.62
CA ALA A 414 -3.78 13.44 -17.82
C ALA A 414 -2.72 13.40 -18.93
N VAL A 415 -1.73 12.53 -18.82
CA VAL A 415 -0.91 12.15 -19.98
C VAL A 415 -1.79 11.31 -20.91
N PHE A 416 -1.84 11.69 -22.17
CA PHE A 416 -2.66 11.00 -23.17
C PHE A 416 -2.16 9.57 -23.38
N GLN A 417 -3.07 8.62 -23.16
CA GLN A 417 -2.86 7.22 -23.49
C GLN A 417 -4.09 6.72 -24.24
N ARG A 418 -3.88 6.22 -25.46
CA ARG A 418 -4.96 5.86 -26.38
C ARG A 418 -5.93 4.82 -25.79
N ASP A 419 -5.41 3.87 -25.04
CA ASP A 419 -6.16 2.80 -24.37
C ASP A 419 -6.95 3.29 -23.15
N ARG A 420 -6.52 4.40 -22.51
CA ARG A 420 -7.15 4.96 -21.31
C ARG A 420 -8.05 6.16 -21.57
N PHE A 421 -7.84 6.85 -22.70
CA PHE A 421 -8.63 8.04 -23.07
C PHE A 421 -9.97 7.60 -23.67
N ASP A 422 -11.04 7.75 -22.92
CA ASP A 422 -12.40 7.36 -23.29
C ASP A 422 -13.40 8.52 -23.14
N ARG A 423 -14.71 8.22 -23.23
CA ARG A 423 -15.78 9.21 -23.09
C ARG A 423 -15.86 9.91 -21.72
N TYR A 424 -15.18 9.36 -20.70
CA TYR A 424 -15.14 9.91 -19.33
C TYR A 424 -13.87 10.72 -19.06
N SER A 425 -12.90 10.71 -19.97
CA SER A 425 -11.68 11.52 -19.92
C SER A 425 -11.92 12.84 -20.65
N ASN A 426 -11.76 13.97 -19.98
CA ASN A 426 -12.08 15.27 -20.56
C ASN A 426 -10.87 16.05 -21.02
N PHE A 427 -9.73 15.91 -20.35
CA PHE A 427 -8.54 16.70 -20.61
C PHE A 427 -7.27 15.86 -20.58
N ALA A 428 -6.46 15.92 -21.64
CA ALA A 428 -5.18 15.23 -21.70
C ALA A 428 -4.11 16.07 -22.39
N ARG A 429 -2.83 15.74 -22.16
CA ARG A 429 -1.68 16.32 -22.88
C ARG A 429 -0.89 15.25 -23.62
N ILE A 430 -0.31 15.62 -24.73
CA ILE A 430 0.72 14.86 -25.45
C ILE A 430 2.01 15.66 -25.35
N GLY A 431 3.10 15.03 -24.94
CA GLY A 431 4.40 15.65 -24.68
C GLY A 431 4.65 15.95 -23.20
N GLU A 432 5.88 16.33 -22.88
CA GLU A 432 6.38 16.65 -21.54
C GLU A 432 6.60 18.16 -21.32
N GLY A 433 6.55 18.95 -22.39
CA GLY A 433 6.75 20.39 -22.36
C GLY A 433 5.59 21.17 -21.74
N SER A 434 5.59 22.47 -21.93
CA SER A 434 4.55 23.39 -21.44
C SER A 434 3.23 23.20 -22.16
N LEU A 435 2.11 23.29 -21.42
CA LEU A 435 0.75 23.31 -21.98
C LEU A 435 0.40 24.60 -22.72
N GLY A 436 1.22 25.66 -22.58
CA GLY A 436 0.88 26.99 -23.03
C GLY A 436 -0.25 27.67 -22.23
N GLY A 437 -0.50 28.95 -22.48
CA GLY A 437 -1.48 29.73 -21.72
C GLY A 437 -2.93 29.25 -21.90
N LYS A 438 -3.32 28.93 -23.15
CA LYS A 438 -4.69 28.48 -23.48
C LYS A 438 -5.00 27.09 -22.82
N GLY A 439 -4.06 26.15 -22.92
CA GLY A 439 -4.21 24.82 -22.30
C GLY A 439 -4.33 24.91 -20.78
N ARG A 440 -3.50 25.74 -20.13
CA ARG A 440 -3.58 25.98 -18.68
C ARG A 440 -4.90 26.65 -18.28
N GLY A 441 -5.37 27.64 -19.05
CA GLY A 441 -6.63 28.33 -18.81
C GLY A 441 -7.82 27.37 -18.89
N LEU A 442 -7.89 26.51 -19.90
CA LEU A 442 -8.96 25.53 -20.05
C LEU A 442 -8.92 24.49 -18.90
N ALA A 443 -7.74 23.99 -18.52
CA ALA A 443 -7.60 23.06 -17.41
C ALA A 443 -8.04 23.69 -16.08
N PHE A 444 -7.74 24.98 -15.87
CA PHE A 444 -8.18 25.73 -14.70
C PHE A 444 -9.70 25.90 -14.67
N ILE A 445 -10.31 26.26 -15.79
CA ILE A 445 -11.78 26.40 -15.90
C ILE A 445 -12.45 25.04 -15.69
N ASP A 446 -11.91 23.95 -16.26
CA ASP A 446 -12.43 22.58 -16.03
C ASP A 446 -12.45 22.23 -14.54
N ASN A 447 -11.37 22.56 -13.83
CA ASN A 447 -11.28 22.37 -12.39
C ASN A 447 -12.30 23.22 -11.63
N MET A 448 -12.46 24.49 -12.01
CA MET A 448 -13.45 25.39 -11.39
C MET A 448 -14.87 24.89 -11.58
N VAL A 449 -15.28 24.61 -12.82
CA VAL A 449 -16.63 24.12 -13.15
C VAL A 449 -16.97 22.87 -12.37
N LYS A 450 -16.00 21.95 -12.22
CA LYS A 450 -16.22 20.66 -11.54
C LYS A 450 -16.19 20.73 -10.01
N ARG A 451 -15.63 21.80 -9.43
CA ARG A 451 -15.63 22.02 -7.98
C ARG A 451 -16.87 22.75 -7.46
N HIS A 452 -17.57 23.47 -8.32
CA HIS A 452 -18.72 24.25 -7.99
C HIS A 452 -20.01 23.51 -8.34
N VAL A 453 -20.62 22.89 -7.31
CA VAL A 453 -21.85 22.10 -7.43
C VAL A 453 -23.03 22.94 -7.98
N GLU A 454 -22.96 24.29 -7.83
CA GLU A 454 -23.97 25.22 -8.32
C GLU A 454 -24.14 25.15 -9.86
N PHE A 455 -23.13 24.70 -10.59
CA PHE A 455 -23.22 24.50 -12.04
C PHE A 455 -24.03 23.25 -12.44
N ASP A 456 -24.34 22.35 -11.50
CA ASP A 456 -25.12 21.15 -11.72
C ASP A 456 -26.62 21.36 -11.38
N GLU A 457 -27.02 22.55 -10.90
CA GLU A 457 -28.40 22.86 -10.47
C GLU A 457 -29.36 23.18 -11.63
N PHE A 458 -28.88 23.28 -12.85
CA PHE A 458 -29.72 23.57 -14.01
C PHE A 458 -30.39 22.30 -14.55
N GLU A 459 -31.71 22.20 -14.44
CA GLU A 459 -32.48 20.99 -14.79
C GLU A 459 -32.25 20.48 -16.23
N ASN A 460 -31.98 21.33 -17.20
CA ASN A 460 -31.85 20.98 -18.62
C ASN A 460 -30.54 21.48 -19.27
N ALA A 461 -29.55 21.87 -18.48
CA ALA A 461 -28.28 22.35 -18.98
C ALA A 461 -27.13 21.77 -18.15
N THR A 462 -26.05 21.39 -18.83
CA THR A 462 -24.82 20.95 -18.18
C THR A 462 -23.68 21.82 -18.60
N VAL A 463 -22.97 22.41 -17.63
CA VAL A 463 -21.77 23.20 -17.89
C VAL A 463 -20.58 22.25 -18.01
N VAL A 464 -19.98 22.18 -19.20
CA VAL A 464 -18.85 21.29 -19.46
C VAL A 464 -17.76 22.00 -20.28
N ILE A 465 -16.51 21.60 -20.06
CA ILE A 465 -15.42 21.90 -20.98
C ILE A 465 -15.43 20.86 -22.10
N PRO A 466 -15.25 21.27 -23.36
CA PRO A 466 -15.10 20.33 -24.45
C PRO A 466 -13.97 19.34 -24.19
N LYS A 467 -14.13 18.13 -24.68
CA LYS A 467 -13.08 17.11 -24.62
C LYS A 467 -11.84 17.65 -25.36
N THR A 468 -10.73 17.78 -24.63
CA THR A 468 -9.53 18.50 -25.11
C THR A 468 -8.28 17.63 -24.98
N VAL A 469 -7.49 17.59 -26.03
CA VAL A 469 -6.11 17.07 -26.00
C VAL A 469 -5.18 18.22 -26.40
N VAL A 470 -4.22 18.53 -25.53
CA VAL A 470 -3.26 19.61 -25.75
C VAL A 470 -1.93 19.03 -26.19
N LEU A 471 -1.40 19.49 -27.30
CA LEU A 471 -0.01 19.25 -27.69
C LEU A 471 0.89 20.20 -26.90
N CYS A 472 1.85 19.67 -26.19
CA CYS A 472 2.81 20.47 -25.42
C CYS A 472 3.85 21.13 -26.33
N THR A 473 4.60 22.12 -25.81
CA THR A 473 5.56 22.90 -26.59
C THR A 473 6.67 22.07 -27.23
N ASP A 474 7.11 21.01 -26.55
CA ASP A 474 8.10 20.04 -27.07
C ASP A 474 7.63 19.35 -28.36
N ILE A 475 6.34 19.03 -28.49
CA ILE A 475 5.77 18.46 -29.70
C ILE A 475 5.73 19.51 -30.84
N PHE A 476 5.48 20.78 -30.49
CA PHE A 476 5.56 21.88 -31.45
C PHE A 476 7.01 22.06 -31.92
N ASP A 477 7.97 22.06 -31.00
CA ASP A 477 9.39 22.19 -31.33
C ASP A 477 9.87 21.03 -32.23
N GLU A 478 9.48 19.78 -31.88
CA GLU A 478 9.76 18.58 -32.69
C GLU A 478 9.17 18.69 -34.11
N PHE A 479 7.95 19.21 -34.23
CA PHE A 479 7.32 19.43 -35.54
C PHE A 479 8.10 20.48 -36.36
N MET A 480 8.48 21.62 -35.76
CA MET A 480 9.23 22.66 -36.39
C MET A 480 10.63 22.24 -36.84
N ASP A 481 11.32 21.49 -35.98
CA ASP A 481 12.67 20.99 -36.26
C ASP A 481 12.66 19.89 -37.34
N THR A 482 11.77 18.90 -37.22
CA THR A 482 11.69 17.75 -38.15
C THR A 482 11.38 18.23 -39.57
N ASN A 483 10.59 19.28 -39.72
CA ASN A 483 10.20 19.84 -41.00
C ASN A 483 11.04 21.05 -41.41
N SER A 484 12.08 21.42 -40.65
CA SER A 484 12.96 22.59 -40.90
C SER A 484 12.19 23.90 -41.05
N LEU A 485 11.08 24.04 -40.33
CA LEU A 485 10.16 25.16 -40.47
C LEU A 485 10.62 26.43 -39.74
N TYR A 486 11.55 26.36 -38.79
CA TYR A 486 12.05 27.55 -38.07
C TYR A 486 12.69 28.56 -39.03
N GLN A 487 13.38 28.12 -40.06
CA GLN A 487 13.99 29.01 -41.04
C GLN A 487 12.93 29.81 -41.81
N VAL A 488 11.84 29.15 -42.20
CA VAL A 488 10.72 29.79 -42.89
C VAL A 488 9.94 30.70 -41.94
N ALA A 489 9.62 30.24 -40.74
CA ALA A 489 8.87 31.00 -39.76
C ALA A 489 9.57 32.27 -39.24
N LEU A 490 10.90 32.31 -39.30
CA LEU A 490 11.72 33.47 -38.93
C LEU A 490 12.18 34.32 -40.14
N SER A 491 11.77 33.95 -41.34
CA SER A 491 12.09 34.73 -42.59
C SER A 491 11.08 35.86 -42.76
N ASP A 492 11.48 36.85 -43.57
CA ASP A 492 10.60 37.92 -44.03
C ASP A 492 9.80 37.52 -45.28
N ALA A 493 9.57 36.25 -45.51
CA ALA A 493 8.80 35.71 -46.63
C ALA A 493 7.34 36.16 -46.50
N ASP A 494 6.71 36.46 -47.64
CA ASP A 494 5.29 36.79 -47.68
C ASP A 494 4.40 35.56 -47.49
N ASP A 495 3.13 35.77 -47.15
CA ASP A 495 2.17 34.71 -46.85
C ASP A 495 1.92 33.76 -48.03
N ASP A 496 2.19 34.19 -49.27
CA ASP A 496 2.04 33.36 -50.47
C ASP A 496 3.26 32.43 -50.70
N THR A 497 4.38 32.75 -50.03
CA THR A 497 5.63 31.95 -50.10
C THR A 497 5.73 30.93 -48.98
N ILE A 498 5.05 31.14 -47.87
CA ILE A 498 4.97 30.24 -46.73
C ILE A 498 3.90 29.17 -46.94
#